data_937a7446a7697611c8c6829f557cbb92
#
_entry.id   937a7446a7697611c8c6829f557cbb92
#
_cell.length_a   1.000
_cell.length_b   1.000
_cell.length_c   1.000
_cell.angle_alpha   90.00
_cell.angle_beta   90.00
_cell.angle_gamma   90.00
#
_symmetry.space_group_name_H-M   'P 1'
#
loop_
_entity.id
_entity.type
_entity.pdbx_description
1 polymer ?
#
loop_
_entity_poly.entity_id
_entity_poly.type
_entity_poly.pdbx_seq_one_letter_code
_entity_poly.pdbx_strand_id
1 'polypeptide(L)'
;MEKVQAILFDLDGTLWDSSTGVLKSWNQVLEMHPECGRGPITQEELNGCFGLPMTDIAAKLFQKQTSEGQQKMMDECCEVENDYLRRNGGILFPELEKTLEILHKEYKLYVVSNCQQGYIESFIAAHKLEKYFDDIECWGNNLLPKGENNKLIMQRNHITKAVYVGDTAGDEQSARVAGIPFIYCAYGFGDAVAPDYTIGAFAELPQLMSKIQL
;
A
#
# COMPACT_ATOMS: atom_id res chain seq x y z
N MET A 1 7.88 -5.06 -29.54
CA MET A 1 7.80 -5.11 -28.08
C MET A 1 8.25 -3.75 -27.57
N GLU A 2 7.46 -3.13 -26.72
CA GLU A 2 7.73 -1.79 -26.22
C GLU A 2 8.35 -1.87 -24.82
N LYS A 3 9.22 -0.90 -24.47
CA LYS A 3 9.84 -0.84 -23.13
C LYS A 3 8.79 -0.43 -22.09
N VAL A 4 8.86 -1.02 -20.90
CA VAL A 4 8.08 -0.56 -19.74
C VAL A 4 8.46 0.89 -19.43
N GLN A 5 7.46 1.74 -19.21
CA GLN A 5 7.64 3.17 -18.91
C GLN A 5 7.59 3.44 -17.40
N ALA A 6 6.80 2.66 -16.68
CA ALA A 6 6.47 2.92 -15.28
C ALA A 6 6.31 1.66 -14.43
N ILE A 7 6.56 1.83 -13.14
CA ILE A 7 6.33 0.83 -12.11
C ILE A 7 5.37 1.45 -11.09
N LEU A 8 4.23 0.80 -10.88
CA LEU A 8 3.27 1.13 -9.84
C LEU A 8 3.50 0.17 -8.68
N PHE A 9 3.59 0.70 -7.47
CA PHE A 9 3.82 -0.08 -6.26
C PHE A 9 2.61 -0.03 -5.32
N ASP A 10 2.27 -1.15 -4.73
CA ASP A 10 1.60 -1.14 -3.44
C ASP A 10 2.55 -0.64 -2.34
N LEU A 11 2.04 -0.46 -1.14
CA LEU A 11 2.79 0.15 -0.04
C LEU A 11 3.10 -0.88 1.06
N ASP A 12 2.09 -1.32 1.80
CA ASP A 12 2.25 -2.22 2.95
C ASP A 12 2.55 -3.65 2.48
N GLY A 13 3.60 -4.28 3.01
CA GLY A 13 4.06 -5.58 2.55
C GLY A 13 4.88 -5.54 1.25
N THR A 14 4.95 -4.38 0.59
CA THR A 14 5.71 -4.20 -0.67
C THR A 14 6.90 -3.28 -0.50
N LEU A 15 6.71 -2.07 0.05
CA LEU A 15 7.79 -1.10 0.26
C LEU A 15 8.22 -1.03 1.74
N TRP A 16 7.30 -1.25 2.66
CA TRP A 16 7.56 -1.21 4.09
C TRP A 16 6.67 -2.15 4.90
N ASP A 17 7.03 -2.35 6.17
CA ASP A 17 6.20 -2.92 7.22
C ASP A 17 5.84 -1.83 8.24
N SER A 18 4.60 -1.39 8.23
CA SER A 18 4.03 -0.40 9.14
C SER A 18 3.34 -1.03 10.36
N SER A 19 3.18 -2.35 10.38
CA SER A 19 2.29 -3.09 11.27
C SER A 19 2.43 -2.73 12.75
N THR A 20 3.66 -2.58 13.24
CA THR A 20 3.94 -2.19 14.64
C THR A 20 3.43 -0.79 14.96
N GLY A 21 3.60 0.16 14.03
CA GLY A 21 3.15 1.55 14.18
C GLY A 21 1.62 1.65 14.14
N VAL A 22 0.99 0.96 13.19
CA VAL A 22 -0.46 0.87 13.03
C VAL A 22 -1.09 0.28 14.30
N LEU A 23 -0.60 -0.88 14.73
CA LEU A 23 -1.12 -1.56 15.93
C LEU A 23 -1.07 -0.66 17.17
N LYS A 24 0.06 0.05 17.34
CA LYS A 24 0.26 0.95 18.48
C LYS A 24 -0.69 2.14 18.42
N SER A 25 -0.81 2.81 17.28
CA SER A 25 -1.66 4.00 17.12
C SER A 25 -3.14 3.67 17.25
N TRP A 26 -3.61 2.57 16.66
CA TRP A 26 -5.01 2.16 16.76
C TRP A 26 -5.38 1.71 18.17
N ASN A 27 -4.51 0.99 18.87
CA ASN A 27 -4.76 0.62 20.26
C ASN A 27 -4.76 1.84 21.20
N GLN A 28 -3.97 2.88 20.91
CA GLN A 28 -4.04 4.14 21.64
C GLN A 28 -5.44 4.79 21.50
N VAL A 29 -6.03 4.78 20.31
CA VAL A 29 -7.42 5.27 20.10
C VAL A 29 -8.42 4.43 20.87
N LEU A 30 -8.27 3.09 20.84
CA LEU A 30 -9.18 2.20 21.59
C LEU A 30 -9.11 2.42 23.10
N GLU A 31 -7.96 2.75 23.66
CA GLU A 31 -7.81 3.11 25.08
C GLU A 31 -8.58 4.39 25.45
N MET A 32 -8.71 5.33 24.50
CA MET A 32 -9.48 6.56 24.70
C MET A 32 -10.99 6.35 24.55
N HIS A 33 -11.42 5.25 23.91
CA HIS A 33 -12.81 4.93 23.59
C HIS A 33 -13.29 3.58 24.16
N PRO A 34 -13.31 3.40 25.50
CA PRO A 34 -13.78 2.14 26.10
C PRO A 34 -15.22 1.81 25.75
N GLU A 35 -16.04 2.82 25.37
CA GLU A 35 -17.42 2.66 24.92
C GLU A 35 -17.54 1.95 23.58
N CYS A 36 -16.45 1.81 22.80
CA CYS A 36 -16.48 1.05 21.54
C CYS A 36 -16.74 -0.46 21.76
N GLY A 37 -16.59 -0.92 23.01
CA GLY A 37 -17.02 -2.26 23.44
C GLY A 37 -16.12 -3.39 22.95
N ARG A 38 -14.86 -3.11 22.59
CA ARG A 38 -13.85 -4.12 22.27
C ARG A 38 -12.55 -3.91 23.07
N GLY A 39 -11.78 -4.99 23.22
CA GLY A 39 -10.41 -4.93 23.74
C GLY A 39 -9.41 -4.46 22.67
N PRO A 40 -8.11 -4.45 23.01
CA PRO A 40 -7.05 -4.11 22.07
C PRO A 40 -7.11 -4.97 20.80
N ILE A 41 -6.73 -4.36 19.66
CA ILE A 41 -6.49 -5.09 18.40
C ILE A 41 -5.24 -5.92 18.58
N THR A 42 -5.32 -7.19 18.17
CA THR A 42 -4.16 -8.10 18.16
C THR A 42 -3.39 -7.98 16.84
N GLN A 43 -2.14 -8.45 16.82
CA GLN A 43 -1.35 -8.52 15.59
C GLN A 43 -2.03 -9.40 14.53
N GLU A 44 -2.67 -10.51 14.94
CA GLU A 44 -3.39 -11.41 14.05
C GLU A 44 -4.60 -10.73 13.39
N GLU A 45 -5.38 -9.98 14.18
CA GLU A 45 -6.51 -9.20 13.63
C GLU A 45 -6.02 -8.14 12.64
N LEU A 46 -4.94 -7.42 12.95
CA LEU A 46 -4.35 -6.43 12.08
C LEU A 46 -3.82 -7.06 10.78
N ASN A 47 -3.10 -8.16 10.87
CA ASN A 47 -2.58 -8.87 9.69
C ASN A 47 -3.70 -9.26 8.71
N GLY A 48 -4.86 -9.60 9.22
CA GLY A 48 -6.04 -9.87 8.40
C GLY A 48 -6.73 -8.62 7.83
N CYS A 49 -6.21 -7.42 8.07
CA CYS A 49 -6.75 -6.16 7.55
C CYS A 49 -5.92 -5.59 6.39
N PHE A 50 -4.65 -5.96 6.25
CA PHE A 50 -3.80 -5.44 5.18
C PHE A 50 -4.38 -5.72 3.79
N GLY A 51 -4.31 -4.71 2.92
CA GLY A 51 -4.84 -4.76 1.56
C GLY A 51 -6.35 -4.50 1.44
N LEU A 52 -7.11 -4.48 2.55
CA LEU A 52 -8.54 -4.16 2.54
C LEU A 52 -8.79 -2.64 2.48
N PRO A 53 -9.91 -2.19 1.90
CA PRO A 53 -10.40 -0.81 2.04
C PRO A 53 -10.73 -0.47 3.50
N MET A 54 -10.58 0.80 3.89
CA MET A 54 -10.83 1.26 5.26
C MET A 54 -12.25 0.96 5.78
N THR A 55 -13.27 1.00 4.91
CA THR A 55 -14.66 0.64 5.26
C THR A 55 -14.80 -0.82 5.69
N ASP A 56 -14.09 -1.73 5.02
CA ASP A 56 -14.14 -3.15 5.32
C ASP A 56 -13.37 -3.45 6.61
N ILE A 57 -12.26 -2.76 6.85
CA ILE A 57 -11.50 -2.82 8.11
C ILE A 57 -12.37 -2.33 9.25
N ALA A 58 -13.04 -1.18 9.10
CA ALA A 58 -13.95 -0.63 10.12
C ALA A 58 -15.06 -1.63 10.49
N ALA A 59 -15.72 -2.21 9.48
CA ALA A 59 -16.77 -3.20 9.68
C ALA A 59 -16.25 -4.48 10.39
N LYS A 60 -15.03 -4.91 10.05
CA LYS A 60 -14.38 -6.08 10.65
C LYS A 60 -13.97 -5.85 12.10
N LEU A 61 -13.39 -4.69 12.40
CA LEU A 61 -12.84 -4.42 13.73
C LEU A 61 -13.88 -3.88 14.72
N PHE A 62 -14.86 -3.10 14.27
CA PHE A 62 -15.81 -2.40 15.14
C PHE A 62 -17.24 -2.96 15.03
N GLN A 63 -17.40 -4.28 15.01
CA GLN A 63 -18.67 -4.99 14.79
C GLN A 63 -19.80 -4.61 15.76
N LYS A 64 -19.47 -4.12 16.97
CA LYS A 64 -20.47 -3.69 17.98
C LYS A 64 -20.94 -2.25 17.76
N GLN A 65 -20.35 -1.53 16.83
CA GLN A 65 -20.72 -0.16 16.50
C GLN A 65 -21.71 -0.10 15.33
N THR A 66 -22.51 0.97 15.27
CA THR A 66 -23.27 1.30 14.07
C THR A 66 -22.32 1.67 12.94
N SER A 67 -22.78 1.67 11.68
CA SER A 67 -21.95 2.08 10.53
C SER A 67 -21.33 3.47 10.71
N GLU A 68 -22.07 4.43 11.30
CA GLU A 68 -21.55 5.75 11.63
C GLU A 68 -20.48 5.69 12.74
N GLY A 69 -20.69 4.87 13.76
CA GLY A 69 -19.70 4.63 14.82
C GLY A 69 -18.44 3.95 14.31
N GLN A 70 -18.57 2.98 13.40
CA GLN A 70 -17.46 2.31 12.72
C GLN A 70 -16.61 3.33 11.95
N GLN A 71 -17.25 4.19 11.16
CA GLN A 71 -16.57 5.21 10.38
C GLN A 71 -15.83 6.20 11.30
N LYS A 72 -16.51 6.72 12.33
CA LYS A 72 -15.90 7.65 13.27
C LYS A 72 -14.67 7.08 13.97
N MET A 73 -14.76 5.82 14.44
CA MET A 73 -13.61 5.14 15.06
C MET A 73 -12.45 4.96 14.09
N MET A 74 -12.76 4.59 12.84
CA MET A 74 -11.74 4.39 11.83
C MET A 74 -11.08 5.71 11.42
N ASP A 75 -11.85 6.79 11.26
CA ASP A 75 -11.32 8.11 10.94
C ASP A 75 -10.30 8.58 11.99
N GLU A 76 -10.63 8.41 13.27
CA GLU A 76 -9.72 8.76 14.38
C GLU A 76 -8.48 7.84 14.40
N CYS A 77 -8.65 6.53 14.17
CA CYS A 77 -7.53 5.60 14.01
C CYS A 77 -6.59 6.05 12.88
N CYS A 78 -7.14 6.40 11.72
CA CYS A 78 -6.36 6.86 10.55
C CYS A 78 -5.62 8.18 10.82
N GLU A 79 -6.24 9.12 11.53
CA GLU A 79 -5.61 10.40 11.89
C GLU A 79 -4.40 10.19 12.82
N VAL A 80 -4.60 9.43 13.91
CA VAL A 80 -3.53 9.13 14.88
C VAL A 80 -2.42 8.32 14.24
N GLU A 81 -2.77 7.37 13.37
CA GLU A 81 -1.83 6.54 12.61
C GLU A 81 -0.96 7.37 11.66
N ASN A 82 -1.58 8.22 10.82
CA ASN A 82 -0.85 9.07 9.89
C ASN A 82 0.15 9.97 10.63
N ASP A 83 -0.25 10.55 11.76
CA ASP A 83 0.59 11.40 12.57
C ASP A 83 1.74 10.62 13.23
N TYR A 84 1.44 9.42 13.74
CA TYR A 84 2.45 8.52 14.31
C TYR A 84 3.48 8.09 13.27
N LEU A 85 3.03 7.60 12.11
CA LEU A 85 3.88 7.07 11.05
C LEU A 85 4.71 8.18 10.38
N ARG A 86 4.17 9.37 10.22
CA ARG A 86 4.92 10.54 9.72
C ARG A 86 6.13 10.88 10.59
N ARG A 87 6.02 10.70 11.91
CA ARG A 87 7.10 11.02 12.87
C ARG A 87 8.07 9.89 13.09
N ASN A 88 7.60 8.64 13.06
CA ASN A 88 8.38 7.49 13.48
C ASN A 88 8.77 6.56 12.31
N GLY A 89 8.03 6.61 11.21
CA GLY A 89 8.15 5.67 10.11
C GLY A 89 7.65 4.25 10.43
N GLY A 90 7.74 3.38 9.46
CA GLY A 90 7.70 1.94 9.56
C GLY A 90 9.07 1.35 9.23
N ILE A 91 9.15 0.04 9.06
CA ILE A 91 10.38 -0.67 8.69
C ILE A 91 10.42 -0.81 7.17
N LEU A 92 11.37 -0.15 6.50
CA LEU A 92 11.61 -0.35 5.07
C LEU A 92 12.10 -1.77 4.80
N PHE A 93 11.64 -2.39 3.72
CA PHE A 93 12.23 -3.64 3.29
C PHE A 93 13.71 -3.45 2.89
N PRO A 94 14.54 -4.50 3.04
CA PRO A 94 15.98 -4.40 2.77
C PRO A 94 16.30 -3.83 1.39
N GLU A 95 17.32 -2.98 1.31
CA GLU A 95 17.82 -2.34 0.08
C GLU A 95 16.79 -1.46 -0.66
N LEU A 96 15.66 -1.08 -0.02
CA LEU A 96 14.59 -0.33 -0.70
C LEU A 96 15.09 0.94 -1.37
N GLU A 97 15.69 1.87 -0.62
CA GLU A 97 16.09 3.16 -1.15
C GLU A 97 17.10 3.03 -2.29
N LYS A 98 18.07 2.14 -2.13
CA LYS A 98 19.07 1.87 -3.17
C LYS A 98 18.45 1.30 -4.45
N THR A 99 17.45 0.43 -4.30
CA THR A 99 16.71 -0.14 -5.42
C THR A 99 15.86 0.92 -6.12
N LEU A 100 15.15 1.77 -5.36
CA LEU A 100 14.41 2.90 -5.91
C LEU A 100 15.33 3.86 -6.69
N GLU A 101 16.53 4.15 -6.17
CA GLU A 101 17.52 4.99 -6.86
C GLU A 101 17.93 4.40 -8.22
N ILE A 102 18.05 3.08 -8.33
CA ILE A 102 18.37 2.42 -9.61
C ILE A 102 17.19 2.52 -10.57
N LEU A 103 15.99 2.16 -10.09
CA LEU A 103 14.77 2.12 -10.91
C LEU A 103 14.35 3.49 -11.41
N HIS A 104 14.42 4.53 -10.58
CA HIS A 104 14.02 5.90 -10.93
C HIS A 104 14.86 6.52 -12.08
N LYS A 105 16.05 5.99 -12.36
CA LYS A 105 16.87 6.43 -13.51
C LYS A 105 16.29 6.00 -14.86
N GLU A 106 15.46 4.95 -14.87
CA GLU A 106 14.96 4.33 -16.11
C GLU A 106 13.44 4.32 -16.22
N TYR A 107 12.72 4.35 -15.09
CA TYR A 107 11.27 4.22 -15.00
C TYR A 107 10.66 5.36 -14.20
N LYS A 108 9.42 5.69 -14.51
CA LYS A 108 8.57 6.50 -13.66
C LYS A 108 8.04 5.63 -12.53
N LEU A 109 8.07 6.13 -11.30
CA LEU A 109 7.67 5.36 -10.12
C LEU A 109 6.44 5.98 -9.45
N TYR A 110 5.46 5.15 -9.14
CA TYR A 110 4.18 5.56 -8.56
C TYR A 110 3.82 4.68 -7.37
N VAL A 111 3.10 5.22 -6.38
CA VAL A 111 2.49 4.42 -5.30
C VAL A 111 0.98 4.46 -5.44
N VAL A 112 0.34 3.28 -5.43
CA VAL A 112 -1.13 3.13 -5.48
C VAL A 112 -1.56 2.12 -4.41
N SER A 113 -2.27 2.59 -3.38
CA SER A 113 -2.67 1.76 -2.24
C SER A 113 -4.16 1.89 -1.89
N ASN A 114 -4.70 0.93 -1.12
CA ASN A 114 -6.05 0.97 -0.57
C ASN A 114 -6.16 1.76 0.75
N CYS A 115 -5.10 2.46 1.16
CA CYS A 115 -5.04 3.21 2.40
C CYS A 115 -5.89 4.49 2.39
N GLN A 116 -5.99 5.11 3.56
CA GLN A 116 -6.58 6.45 3.76
C GLN A 116 -5.71 7.56 3.17
N GLN A 117 -6.32 8.72 2.98
CA GLN A 117 -5.61 9.95 2.58
C GLN A 117 -4.54 10.33 3.62
N GLY A 118 -3.37 10.74 3.16
CA GLY A 118 -2.25 11.16 4.00
C GLY A 118 -1.30 10.04 4.44
N TYR A 119 -1.67 8.78 4.22
CA TYR A 119 -0.86 7.62 4.62
C TYR A 119 0.40 7.45 3.76
N ILE A 120 0.24 7.50 2.43
CA ILE A 120 1.39 7.44 1.50
C ILE A 120 2.32 8.62 1.74
N GLU A 121 1.77 9.82 1.95
CA GLU A 121 2.53 11.02 2.26
C GLU A 121 3.28 10.88 3.59
N SER A 122 2.72 10.16 4.58
CA SER A 122 3.40 9.89 5.85
C SER A 122 4.58 8.93 5.66
N PHE A 123 4.43 7.87 4.84
CA PHE A 123 5.53 7.00 4.44
C PHE A 123 6.66 7.78 3.75
N ILE A 124 6.31 8.55 2.73
CA ILE A 124 7.28 9.33 1.95
C ILE A 124 8.03 10.32 2.84
N ALA A 125 7.32 11.08 3.68
CA ALA A 125 7.91 12.09 4.55
C ALA A 125 8.81 11.48 5.64
N ALA A 126 8.37 10.38 6.28
CA ALA A 126 9.13 9.72 7.32
C ALA A 126 10.49 9.20 6.83
N HIS A 127 10.54 8.73 5.60
CA HIS A 127 11.72 8.11 5.00
C HIS A 127 12.45 9.00 3.99
N LYS A 128 11.95 10.23 3.74
CA LYS A 128 12.55 11.22 2.80
C LYS A 128 12.69 10.69 1.38
N LEU A 129 11.62 10.05 0.89
CA LEU A 129 11.60 9.36 -0.41
C LEU A 129 10.93 10.19 -1.53
N GLU A 130 10.61 11.46 -1.32
CA GLU A 130 9.90 12.35 -2.25
C GLU A 130 10.54 12.38 -3.64
N LYS A 131 11.87 12.30 -3.69
CA LYS A 131 12.65 12.38 -4.93
C LYS A 131 12.47 11.19 -5.88
N TYR A 132 11.88 10.09 -5.41
CA TYR A 132 11.76 8.86 -6.19
C TYR A 132 10.40 8.68 -6.84
N PHE A 133 9.33 9.22 -6.25
CA PHE A 133 7.98 8.98 -6.73
C PHE A 133 7.45 10.17 -7.52
N ASP A 134 7.01 9.90 -8.76
CA ASP A 134 6.47 10.92 -9.68
C ASP A 134 5.03 11.31 -9.32
N ASP A 135 4.24 10.37 -8.79
CA ASP A 135 2.85 10.60 -8.39
C ASP A 135 2.36 9.50 -7.44
N ILE A 136 1.27 9.74 -6.73
CA ILE A 136 0.67 8.81 -5.78
C ILE A 136 -0.86 8.82 -5.89
N GLU A 137 -1.51 7.71 -5.55
CA GLU A 137 -2.96 7.65 -5.43
C GLU A 137 -3.38 6.63 -4.37
N CYS A 138 -4.48 6.92 -3.68
CA CYS A 138 -5.04 5.99 -2.72
C CYS A 138 -6.57 5.99 -2.71
N TRP A 139 -7.14 4.94 -2.14
CA TRP A 139 -8.58 4.84 -1.95
C TRP A 139 -9.15 6.05 -1.17
N GLY A 140 -8.45 6.52 -0.15
CA GLY A 140 -8.88 7.63 0.69
C GLY A 140 -9.03 8.98 -0.03
N ASN A 141 -8.40 9.16 -1.21
CA ASN A 141 -8.50 10.40 -1.98
C ASN A 141 -9.82 10.49 -2.79
N ASN A 142 -10.32 9.36 -3.29
CA ASN A 142 -11.39 9.36 -4.30
C ASN A 142 -12.39 8.22 -4.16
N LEU A 143 -12.19 7.30 -3.21
CA LEU A 143 -13.01 6.11 -2.92
C LEU A 143 -13.10 5.11 -4.09
N LEU A 144 -12.17 5.18 -5.04
CA LEU A 144 -12.10 4.22 -6.14
C LEU A 144 -11.33 2.96 -5.72
N PRO A 145 -11.71 1.79 -6.23
CA PRO A 145 -10.93 0.56 -6.05
C PRO A 145 -9.51 0.72 -6.61
N LYS A 146 -8.54 0.02 -6.02
CA LYS A 146 -7.11 0.07 -6.40
C LYS A 146 -6.88 -0.10 -7.91
N GLY A 147 -7.60 -1.02 -8.57
CA GLY A 147 -7.46 -1.24 -10.01
C GLY A 147 -7.90 -0.03 -10.86
N GLU A 148 -8.91 0.72 -10.43
CA GLU A 148 -9.30 1.96 -11.09
C GLU A 148 -8.30 3.09 -10.78
N ASN A 149 -7.74 3.12 -9.59
CA ASN A 149 -6.65 4.04 -9.24
C ASN A 149 -5.38 3.78 -10.06
N ASN A 150 -5.05 2.53 -10.37
CA ASN A 150 -3.98 2.19 -11.31
C ASN A 150 -4.22 2.79 -12.69
N LYS A 151 -5.45 2.65 -13.24
CA LYS A 151 -5.82 3.27 -14.51
C LYS A 151 -5.73 4.80 -14.44
N LEU A 152 -6.22 5.39 -13.36
CA LEU A 152 -6.21 6.84 -13.15
C LEU A 152 -4.78 7.41 -13.15
N ILE A 153 -3.86 6.79 -12.39
CA ILE A 153 -2.43 7.15 -12.37
C ILE A 153 -1.84 7.07 -13.78
N MET A 154 -2.07 5.96 -14.48
CA MET A 154 -1.57 5.78 -15.83
C MET A 154 -2.12 6.85 -16.79
N GLN A 155 -3.43 7.12 -16.74
CA GLN A 155 -4.08 8.09 -17.60
C GLN A 155 -3.56 9.51 -17.38
N ARG A 156 -3.52 10.00 -16.13
CA ARG A 156 -3.12 11.38 -15.83
C ARG A 156 -1.63 11.64 -16.06
N ASN A 157 -0.81 10.57 -16.03
CA ASN A 157 0.63 10.65 -16.31
C ASN A 157 1.00 10.20 -17.72
N HIS A 158 0.01 9.95 -18.60
CA HIS A 158 0.22 9.52 -20.00
C HIS A 158 1.06 8.24 -20.14
N ILE A 159 0.89 7.29 -19.21
CA ILE A 159 1.54 5.99 -19.19
C ILE A 159 0.70 4.97 -19.94
N THR A 160 1.29 4.25 -20.88
CA THR A 160 0.64 3.17 -21.64
C THR A 160 1.21 1.78 -21.33
N LYS A 161 2.44 1.72 -20.83
CA LYS A 161 3.16 0.48 -20.52
C LYS A 161 3.71 0.54 -19.10
N ALA A 162 3.04 -0.15 -18.19
CA ALA A 162 3.41 -0.23 -16.78
C ALA A 162 3.38 -1.68 -16.27
N VAL A 163 3.96 -1.89 -15.10
CA VAL A 163 3.79 -3.09 -14.28
C VAL A 163 3.30 -2.68 -12.90
N TYR A 164 2.59 -3.57 -12.20
CA TYR A 164 2.21 -3.38 -10.82
C TYR A 164 3.00 -4.34 -9.93
N VAL A 165 3.55 -3.84 -8.83
CA VAL A 165 4.34 -4.59 -7.83
C VAL A 165 3.55 -4.58 -6.53
N GLY A 166 3.27 -5.74 -5.97
CA GLY A 166 2.48 -5.89 -4.75
C GLY A 166 2.64 -7.28 -4.13
N ASP A 167 2.02 -7.51 -3.00
CA ASP A 167 2.22 -8.72 -2.20
C ASP A 167 0.94 -9.53 -1.94
N THR A 168 -0.21 -9.09 -2.45
CA THR A 168 -1.50 -9.74 -2.19
C THR A 168 -2.23 -10.17 -3.46
N ALA A 169 -3.20 -11.09 -3.31
CA ALA A 169 -4.16 -11.43 -4.38
C ALA A 169 -5.03 -10.22 -4.79
N GLY A 170 -5.25 -9.25 -3.87
CA GLY A 170 -5.92 -7.99 -4.17
C GLY A 170 -5.10 -7.12 -5.12
N ASP A 171 -3.78 -7.12 -5.00
CA ASP A 171 -2.85 -6.43 -5.89
C ASP A 171 -2.85 -7.07 -7.27
N GLU A 172 -2.77 -8.39 -7.33
CA GLU A 172 -2.90 -9.13 -8.58
C GLU A 172 -4.20 -8.78 -9.30
N GLN A 173 -5.34 -8.81 -8.59
CA GLN A 173 -6.62 -8.43 -9.17
C GLN A 173 -6.63 -6.98 -9.65
N SER A 174 -6.01 -6.05 -8.91
CA SER A 174 -5.91 -4.65 -9.29
C SER A 174 -5.10 -4.44 -10.57
N ALA A 175 -4.00 -5.17 -10.74
CA ALA A 175 -3.20 -5.19 -11.95
C ALA A 175 -4.00 -5.74 -13.15
N ARG A 176 -4.77 -6.83 -12.96
CA ARG A 176 -5.66 -7.39 -14.00
C ARG A 176 -6.73 -6.38 -14.45
N VAL A 177 -7.35 -5.66 -13.50
CA VAL A 177 -8.31 -4.59 -13.81
C VAL A 177 -7.67 -3.48 -14.62
N ALA A 178 -6.43 -3.11 -14.32
CA ALA A 178 -5.69 -2.10 -15.07
C ALA A 178 -5.13 -2.61 -16.41
N GLY A 179 -5.14 -3.93 -16.66
CA GLY A 179 -4.61 -4.55 -17.87
C GLY A 179 -3.08 -4.51 -17.96
N ILE A 180 -2.40 -4.55 -16.80
CA ILE A 180 -0.93 -4.53 -16.69
C ILE A 180 -0.41 -5.78 -15.97
N PRO A 181 0.83 -6.23 -16.27
CA PRO A 181 1.43 -7.37 -15.59
C PRO A 181 1.61 -7.13 -14.10
N PHE A 182 1.52 -8.21 -13.32
CA PHE A 182 1.70 -8.23 -11.89
C PHE A 182 3.02 -8.90 -11.49
N ILE A 183 3.80 -8.20 -10.65
CA ILE A 183 5.02 -8.72 -10.02
C ILE A 183 4.72 -8.95 -8.54
N TYR A 184 4.72 -10.19 -8.11
CA TYR A 184 4.46 -10.60 -6.74
C TYR A 184 5.69 -10.51 -5.86
N CYS A 185 5.55 -9.86 -4.71
CA CYS A 185 6.55 -9.75 -3.65
C CYS A 185 6.35 -10.88 -2.64
N ALA A 186 7.04 -12.02 -2.82
CA ALA A 186 6.90 -13.20 -1.96
C ALA A 186 7.43 -12.99 -0.53
N TYR A 187 8.02 -11.85 -0.22
CA TYR A 187 8.48 -11.46 1.11
C TYR A 187 7.43 -10.65 1.90
N GLY A 188 6.29 -10.30 1.27
CA GLY A 188 5.24 -9.47 1.86
C GLY A 188 4.33 -10.22 2.84
N PHE A 189 3.12 -9.69 3.05
CA PHE A 189 2.19 -10.19 4.06
C PHE A 189 1.20 -11.21 3.53
N GLY A 190 0.94 -11.23 2.22
CA GLY A 190 -0.11 -12.04 1.60
C GLY A 190 0.41 -13.01 0.55
N ASP A 191 -0.54 -13.58 -0.18
CA ASP A 191 -0.30 -14.55 -1.24
C ASP A 191 -0.85 -14.03 -2.57
N ALA A 192 -0.26 -14.49 -3.68
CA ALA A 192 -0.78 -14.32 -5.04
C ALA A 192 -1.25 -15.66 -5.61
N VAL A 193 -2.17 -15.61 -6.59
CA VAL A 193 -2.76 -16.83 -7.20
C VAL A 193 -2.02 -17.22 -8.48
N ALA A 194 -1.82 -16.27 -9.39
CA ALA A 194 -1.21 -16.50 -10.69
C ALA A 194 -0.41 -15.27 -11.16
N PRO A 195 0.65 -14.87 -10.43
CA PRO A 195 1.45 -13.71 -10.79
C PRO A 195 2.17 -13.91 -12.12
N ASP A 196 2.38 -12.84 -12.89
CA ASP A 196 3.17 -12.89 -14.11
C ASP A 196 4.67 -13.07 -13.80
N TYR A 197 5.10 -12.50 -12.68
CA TYR A 197 6.48 -12.58 -12.18
C TYR A 197 6.47 -12.62 -10.65
N THR A 198 7.58 -13.12 -10.08
CA THR A 198 7.77 -13.19 -8.62
C THR A 198 9.18 -12.75 -8.26
N ILE A 199 9.30 -11.99 -7.17
CA ILE A 199 10.58 -11.64 -6.54
C ILE A 199 10.59 -12.07 -5.08
N GLY A 200 11.72 -12.62 -4.62
CA GLY A 200 11.96 -13.02 -3.22
C GLY A 200 12.54 -11.90 -2.36
N ALA A 201 13.01 -10.81 -2.98
CA ALA A 201 13.50 -9.61 -2.31
C ALA A 201 13.32 -8.39 -3.22
N PHE A 202 13.08 -7.21 -2.64
CA PHE A 202 12.89 -5.97 -3.42
C PHE A 202 14.11 -5.64 -4.30
N ALA A 203 15.31 -5.97 -3.84
CA ALA A 203 16.57 -5.77 -4.58
C ALA A 203 16.66 -6.55 -5.90
N GLU A 204 15.83 -7.56 -6.14
CA GLU A 204 15.79 -8.32 -7.39
C GLU A 204 15.06 -7.58 -8.52
N LEU A 205 14.25 -6.57 -8.17
CA LEU A 205 13.38 -5.88 -9.12
C LEU A 205 14.13 -5.24 -10.31
N PRO A 206 15.28 -4.56 -10.17
CA PRO A 206 16.00 -3.99 -11.31
C PRO A 206 16.44 -5.06 -12.33
N GLN A 207 16.90 -6.22 -11.86
CA GLN A 207 17.30 -7.31 -12.74
C GLN A 207 16.09 -7.92 -13.46
N LEU A 208 14.96 -8.05 -12.79
CA LEU A 208 13.72 -8.53 -13.40
C LEU A 208 13.23 -7.54 -14.46
N MET A 209 13.16 -6.24 -14.11
CA MET A 209 12.67 -5.18 -15.02
C MET A 209 13.49 -5.07 -16.30
N SER A 210 14.79 -5.34 -16.26
CA SER A 210 15.65 -5.34 -17.46
C SER A 210 15.28 -6.42 -18.50
N LYS A 211 14.48 -7.42 -18.10
CA LYS A 211 14.05 -8.56 -18.94
C LYS A 211 12.61 -8.43 -19.43
N ILE A 212 11.80 -7.57 -18.80
CA ILE A 212 10.37 -7.41 -19.13
C ILE A 212 10.24 -6.53 -20.39
N GLN A 213 9.47 -7.04 -21.35
CA GLN A 213 9.05 -6.32 -22.56
C GLN A 213 7.53 -6.51 -22.73
N LEU A 214 6.78 -5.45 -23.01
CA LEU A 214 5.31 -5.43 -23.12
C LEU A 214 4.84 -5.16 -24.54
#